data_9a364b945c556cbbf53dadc4c6a7f0ea
#
_entry.id   9a364b945c556cbbf53dadc4c6a7f0ea
#
_cell.length_a   1.000
_cell.length_b   1.000
_cell.length_c   1.000
_cell.angle_alpha   90.00
_cell.angle_beta   90.00
_cell.angle_gamma   90.00
#
_symmetry.space_group_name_H-M   'P 1'
#
loop_
_entity.id
_entity.type
_entity.pdbx_description
1 polymer ?
#
loop_
_entity_poly.entity_id
_entity_poly.type
_entity_poly.pdbx_seq_one_letter_code
_entity_poly.pdbx_strand_id
1 'polypeptide(L)'
;MLISPRSLVIMLIGALAEVVTASTLRIATYNVSLYRDTEGALRRDLSDRDQKQIQDIAAVLQQIRPDIVLLNEFDYDPKAPALLLANYLGRSQSGGKPLDYPHHFIAPSNTGMPSGVDLDRNGRIEGGNDALGFGRFPGQYGMLVLSRWAIDTDASRTFKNVLWRDMPNNLIPPQWYSPEALAVLPISSKSHWDVVIRLPEIQAETHEKPQRAAPRQLHVLASHPTPPGFDGPEDRNGRRNHDEIRLWADYLSGGSKAAYLIDDQGRRGGLENEASFVVVGDLNADPLDGGSVPGAIAQLLDHPRVHREVARGSLTPRSEGAVAAAKRQAGPNLNHRGDAAFDTGDFDDRAGSVGNLRVDYVLPSADLTVCASGVFWPTEETGPAMSSDHRLVWVDVALPGQRCPSVSSKP
;
A
#
# COMPACT_ATOMS: atom_id res chain seq x y z
N MET A 1 60.84 19.83 53.62
CA MET A 1 60.09 18.64 53.23
C MET A 1 58.98 19.14 52.28
N LEU A 2 59.23 19.05 50.96
CA LEU A 2 58.38 19.64 49.92
C LEU A 2 57.47 18.53 49.38
N ILE A 3 56.16 18.69 49.46
CA ILE A 3 55.16 17.78 48.91
C ILE A 3 54.79 18.27 47.53
N SER A 4 55.05 17.44 46.49
CA SER A 4 54.72 17.65 45.09
C SER A 4 53.22 17.36 44.82
N PRO A 5 52.50 18.18 44.08
CA PRO A 5 51.12 17.86 43.65
C PRO A 5 51.14 16.91 42.44
N ARG A 6 50.47 15.76 42.58
CA ARG A 6 50.18 14.84 41.48
C ARG A 6 49.01 15.39 40.63
N SER A 7 49.29 15.75 39.40
CA SER A 7 48.27 16.11 38.40
C SER A 7 47.48 14.86 37.98
N LEU A 8 46.19 14.87 38.24
CA LEU A 8 45.22 13.86 37.77
C LEU A 8 44.75 14.24 36.35
N VAL A 9 45.24 13.54 35.35
CA VAL A 9 44.74 13.67 33.98
C VAL A 9 43.49 12.82 33.82
N ILE A 10 42.32 13.45 33.78
CA ILE A 10 41.05 12.79 33.43
C ILE A 10 40.98 12.72 31.91
N MET A 11 41.18 11.53 31.33
CA MET A 11 40.85 11.23 29.95
C MET A 11 39.32 11.12 29.80
N LEU A 12 38.69 12.14 29.24
CA LEU A 12 37.33 12.03 28.72
C LEU A 12 37.37 11.19 27.42
N ILE A 13 36.97 9.92 27.51
CA ILE A 13 36.68 9.11 26.34
C ILE A 13 35.28 9.53 25.89
N GLY A 14 35.22 10.45 24.91
CA GLY A 14 34.00 10.78 24.20
C GLY A 14 33.57 9.57 23.34
N ALA A 15 32.54 8.86 23.75
CA ALA A 15 31.85 7.92 22.88
C ALA A 15 31.18 8.73 21.76
N LEU A 16 31.82 8.79 20.61
CA LEU A 16 31.15 9.18 19.36
C LEU A 16 30.09 8.10 19.10
N ALA A 17 28.82 8.42 19.40
CA ALA A 17 27.72 7.65 18.87
C ALA A 17 27.76 7.86 17.34
N GLU A 18 28.18 6.83 16.60
CA GLU A 18 27.97 6.78 15.17
C GLU A 18 26.46 6.86 14.94
N VAL A 19 26.00 8.02 14.51
CA VAL A 19 24.65 8.16 13.95
C VAL A 19 24.67 7.37 12.64
N VAL A 20 24.28 6.10 12.70
CA VAL A 20 24.01 5.30 11.51
C VAL A 20 22.81 5.95 10.84
N THR A 21 23.08 6.87 9.91
CA THR A 21 22.06 7.40 9.03
C THR A 21 21.56 6.23 8.18
N ALA A 22 20.28 5.89 8.29
CA ALA A 22 19.67 4.89 7.43
C ALA A 22 19.93 5.30 5.97
N SER A 23 20.58 4.43 5.21
CA SER A 23 20.90 4.68 3.79
C SER A 23 19.72 4.33 2.87
N THR A 24 18.70 3.67 3.41
CA THR A 24 17.52 3.20 2.66
C THR A 24 16.22 3.57 3.38
N LEU A 25 15.17 3.68 2.56
CA LEU A 25 13.79 3.86 2.96
C LEU A 25 13.01 2.58 2.60
N ARG A 26 12.46 1.88 3.59
CA ARG A 26 11.60 0.72 3.38
C ARG A 26 10.15 1.15 3.22
N ILE A 27 9.57 0.83 2.07
CA ILE A 27 8.17 1.13 1.74
C ILE A 27 7.44 -0.20 1.61
N ALA A 28 6.25 -0.30 2.21
CA ALA A 28 5.48 -1.53 2.22
C ALA A 28 3.99 -1.28 1.98
N THR A 29 3.31 -2.34 1.56
CA THR A 29 1.85 -2.47 1.59
C THR A 29 1.46 -3.76 2.28
N TYR A 30 0.34 -3.73 3.00
CA TYR A 30 -0.21 -4.90 3.65
C TYR A 30 -1.74 -4.77 3.73
N ASN A 31 -2.47 -5.64 3.04
CA ASN A 31 -3.89 -5.81 3.32
C ASN A 31 -4.00 -6.58 4.64
N VAL A 32 -4.57 -5.94 5.65
CA VAL A 32 -4.56 -6.42 7.03
C VAL A 32 -5.87 -7.10 7.45
N SER A 33 -6.88 -7.12 6.56
CA SER A 33 -8.20 -7.69 6.84
C SER A 33 -8.79 -7.20 8.19
N LEU A 34 -8.54 -5.92 8.53
CA LEU A 34 -9.05 -5.27 9.73
C LEU A 34 -10.38 -4.54 9.48
N TYR A 35 -11.17 -5.09 8.56
CA TYR A 35 -12.57 -4.71 8.42
C TYR A 35 -13.43 -5.45 9.44
N ARG A 36 -14.59 -4.87 9.74
CA ARG A 36 -15.57 -5.44 10.68
C ARG A 36 -16.97 -5.43 10.08
N ASP A 37 -17.85 -6.23 10.64
CA ASP A 37 -19.24 -6.32 10.17
C ASP A 37 -20.13 -5.16 10.62
N THR A 38 -19.68 -4.40 11.62
CA THR A 38 -20.43 -3.29 12.23
C THR A 38 -19.57 -2.05 12.39
N GLU A 39 -20.14 -0.90 12.09
CA GLU A 39 -19.50 0.41 12.28
C GLU A 39 -18.95 0.58 13.70
N GLY A 40 -17.71 1.08 13.79
CA GLY A 40 -17.01 1.34 15.05
C GLY A 40 -16.51 0.08 15.78
N ALA A 41 -16.72 -1.13 15.23
CA ALA A 41 -16.21 -2.36 15.86
C ALA A 41 -14.68 -2.40 15.85
N LEU A 42 -14.01 -1.99 14.75
CA LEU A 42 -12.55 -1.92 14.71
C LEU A 42 -12.00 -1.03 15.83
N ARG A 43 -12.61 0.14 16.08
CA ARG A 43 -12.16 1.02 17.17
C ARG A 43 -12.32 0.36 18.54
N ARG A 44 -13.40 -0.42 18.78
CA ARG A 44 -13.57 -1.17 20.02
C ARG A 44 -12.48 -2.23 20.18
N ASP A 45 -12.19 -2.98 19.11
CA ASP A 45 -11.15 -4.00 19.10
C ASP A 45 -9.76 -3.41 19.33
N LEU A 46 -9.46 -2.27 18.71
CA LEU A 46 -8.20 -1.55 18.92
C LEU A 46 -8.05 -0.96 20.33
N SER A 47 -9.16 -0.75 21.04
CA SER A 47 -9.13 -0.30 22.44
C SER A 47 -8.82 -1.45 23.41
N ASP A 48 -9.11 -2.69 23.04
CA ASP A 48 -8.67 -3.90 23.71
C ASP A 48 -7.23 -4.24 23.24
N ARG A 49 -6.34 -4.57 24.18
CA ARG A 49 -4.92 -4.85 23.86
C ARG A 49 -4.66 -6.33 23.55
N ASP A 50 -5.67 -7.16 23.67
CA ASP A 50 -5.55 -8.62 23.60
C ASP A 50 -6.18 -9.22 22.33
N GLN A 51 -6.50 -8.38 21.32
CA GLN A 51 -7.03 -8.85 20.05
C GLN A 51 -5.93 -9.54 19.23
N LYS A 52 -6.02 -10.86 19.15
CA LYS A 52 -4.97 -11.71 18.56
C LYS A 52 -4.65 -11.34 17.13
N GLN A 53 -5.65 -11.11 16.28
CA GLN A 53 -5.44 -10.68 14.88
C GLN A 53 -4.58 -9.42 14.80
N ILE A 54 -4.87 -8.42 15.62
CA ILE A 54 -4.17 -7.15 15.60
C ILE A 54 -2.74 -7.30 16.16
N GLN A 55 -2.55 -8.17 17.17
CA GLN A 55 -1.22 -8.52 17.68
C GLN A 55 -0.35 -9.17 16.61
N ASP A 56 -0.90 -10.09 15.83
CA ASP A 56 -0.18 -10.79 14.76
C ASP A 56 0.21 -9.83 13.64
N ILE A 57 -0.71 -8.95 13.19
CA ILE A 57 -0.44 -7.92 12.22
C ILE A 57 0.67 -6.98 12.72
N ALA A 58 0.60 -6.54 13.97
CA ALA A 58 1.62 -5.68 14.56
C ALA A 58 2.97 -6.41 14.66
N ALA A 59 2.99 -7.71 14.95
CA ALA A 59 4.21 -8.51 14.98
C ALA A 59 4.88 -8.59 13.58
N VAL A 60 4.10 -8.79 12.51
CA VAL A 60 4.59 -8.75 11.13
C VAL A 60 5.22 -7.39 10.83
N LEU A 61 4.53 -6.30 11.14
CA LEU A 61 5.04 -4.95 10.92
C LEU A 61 6.33 -4.70 11.73
N GLN A 62 6.40 -5.15 12.99
CA GLN A 62 7.58 -5.02 13.84
C GLN A 62 8.77 -5.85 13.34
N GLN A 63 8.53 -6.97 12.67
CA GLN A 63 9.59 -7.78 12.07
C GLN A 63 10.13 -7.12 10.80
N ILE A 64 9.28 -6.61 9.92
CA ILE A 64 9.67 -6.00 8.64
C ILE A 64 10.15 -4.56 8.81
N ARG A 65 9.57 -3.81 9.76
CA ARG A 65 9.95 -2.44 10.11
C ARG A 65 9.91 -1.46 8.94
N PRO A 66 8.80 -1.33 8.21
CA PRO A 66 8.71 -0.35 7.14
C PRO A 66 8.81 1.08 7.69
N ASP A 67 9.39 1.99 6.90
CA ASP A 67 9.41 3.42 7.20
C ASP A 67 8.12 4.09 6.78
N ILE A 68 7.52 3.59 5.68
CA ILE A 68 6.22 3.98 5.16
C ILE A 68 5.43 2.70 4.87
N VAL A 69 4.19 2.62 5.32
CA VAL A 69 3.33 1.46 5.01
C VAL A 69 1.90 1.90 4.72
N LEU A 70 1.33 1.31 3.66
CA LEU A 70 -0.10 1.33 3.40
C LEU A 70 -0.72 0.08 4.02
N LEU A 71 -1.76 0.27 4.83
CA LEU A 71 -2.65 -0.77 5.32
C LEU A 71 -3.96 -0.69 4.54
N ASN A 72 -4.28 -1.74 3.78
CA ASN A 72 -5.59 -1.91 3.13
C ASN A 72 -6.54 -2.68 4.06
N GLU A 73 -7.84 -2.51 3.86
CA GLU A 73 -8.90 -3.10 4.69
C GLU A 73 -8.82 -2.71 6.17
N PHE A 74 -8.48 -1.48 6.42
CA PHE A 74 -8.54 -0.85 7.73
C PHE A 74 -9.77 0.06 7.75
N ASP A 75 -10.81 -0.32 8.48
CA ASP A 75 -12.06 0.47 8.55
C ASP A 75 -11.80 1.92 8.94
N TYR A 76 -12.40 2.84 8.19
CA TYR A 76 -12.21 4.27 8.42
C TYR A 76 -12.80 4.71 9.76
N ASP A 77 -11.95 5.08 10.68
CA ASP A 77 -12.28 5.81 11.89
C ASP A 77 -11.10 6.74 12.23
N PRO A 78 -11.27 8.06 12.28
CA PRO A 78 -10.17 9.01 12.56
C PRO A 78 -9.47 8.78 13.90
N LYS A 79 -10.06 8.02 14.83
CA LYS A 79 -9.46 7.68 16.14
C LYS A 79 -8.72 6.34 16.13
N ALA A 80 -8.97 5.50 15.14
CA ALA A 80 -8.39 4.16 15.06
C ALA A 80 -6.86 4.17 14.94
N PRO A 81 -6.20 5.04 14.13
CA PRO A 81 -4.75 5.05 14.03
C PRO A 81 -4.03 5.26 15.36
N ALA A 82 -4.50 6.19 16.20
CA ALA A 82 -3.89 6.46 17.51
C ALA A 82 -3.99 5.24 18.44
N LEU A 83 -5.08 4.48 18.39
CA LEU A 83 -5.26 3.25 19.17
C LEU A 83 -4.34 2.12 18.67
N LEU A 84 -4.23 1.94 17.34
CA LEU A 84 -3.30 0.98 16.75
C LEU A 84 -1.85 1.27 17.18
N LEU A 85 -1.44 2.53 17.11
CA LEU A 85 -0.10 2.95 17.52
C LEU A 85 0.13 2.73 19.02
N ALA A 86 -0.75 3.21 19.89
CA ALA A 86 -0.56 3.16 21.32
C ALA A 86 -0.69 1.76 21.93
N ASN A 87 -1.61 0.94 21.42
CA ASN A 87 -1.95 -0.33 22.03
C ASN A 87 -1.22 -1.53 21.41
N TYR A 88 -0.74 -1.42 20.17
CA TYR A 88 -0.15 -2.54 19.43
C TYR A 88 1.24 -2.22 18.87
N LEU A 89 1.38 -1.27 17.93
CA LEU A 89 2.67 -0.99 17.28
C LEU A 89 3.71 -0.42 18.24
N GLY A 90 3.32 0.44 19.15
CA GLY A 90 4.19 1.02 20.19
C GLY A 90 4.50 0.06 21.35
N ARG A 91 4.06 -1.20 21.28
CA ARG A 91 4.30 -2.25 22.25
C ARG A 91 4.94 -3.46 21.57
N SER A 92 5.86 -4.15 22.26
CA SER A 92 6.45 -5.39 21.73
C SER A 92 5.37 -6.45 21.51
N GLN A 93 5.32 -7.00 20.31
CA GLN A 93 4.50 -8.15 19.95
C GLN A 93 5.44 -9.31 19.60
N SER A 94 5.22 -10.49 20.16
CA SER A 94 6.03 -11.70 19.91
C SER A 94 7.55 -11.47 20.00
N GLY A 95 8.00 -10.58 20.88
CA GLY A 95 9.42 -10.20 21.03
C GLY A 95 9.94 -9.17 20.04
N GLY A 96 9.10 -8.69 19.12
CA GLY A 96 9.44 -7.61 18.17
C GLY A 96 9.70 -6.28 18.86
N LYS A 97 10.56 -5.44 18.27
CA LYS A 97 10.80 -4.09 18.80
C LYS A 97 9.65 -3.16 18.42
N PRO A 98 9.13 -2.34 19.36
CA PRO A 98 8.11 -1.34 19.07
C PRO A 98 8.42 -0.49 17.83
N LEU A 99 7.36 -0.09 17.15
CA LEU A 99 7.38 0.84 16.02
C LEU A 99 6.75 2.16 16.43
N ASP A 100 7.33 3.24 15.93
CA ASP A 100 6.79 4.58 16.07
C ASP A 100 6.54 5.19 14.69
N TYR A 101 5.30 5.64 14.47
CA TYR A 101 4.88 6.36 13.28
C TYR A 101 4.25 7.69 13.71
N PRO A 102 5.04 8.75 13.81
CA PRO A 102 4.53 10.06 14.24
C PRO A 102 3.55 10.69 13.25
N HIS A 103 3.49 10.16 12.03
CA HIS A 103 2.63 10.67 10.97
C HIS A 103 1.75 9.58 10.39
N HIS A 104 0.50 9.92 10.11
CA HIS A 104 -0.42 9.04 9.40
C HIS A 104 -1.36 9.83 8.50
N PHE A 105 -1.87 9.16 7.47
CA PHE A 105 -2.89 9.69 6.59
C PHE A 105 -4.07 8.73 6.52
N ILE A 106 -5.26 9.24 6.78
CA ILE A 106 -6.52 8.51 6.68
C ILE A 106 -7.59 9.49 6.15
N ALA A 107 -8.40 9.06 5.20
CA ALA A 107 -9.42 9.87 4.58
C ALA A 107 -10.69 9.05 4.30
N PRO A 108 -11.86 9.68 4.17
CA PRO A 108 -13.11 8.99 3.84
C PRO A 108 -13.02 8.17 2.56
N SER A 109 -13.72 7.04 2.54
CA SER A 109 -13.81 6.08 1.44
C SER A 109 -15.22 6.10 0.82
N ASN A 110 -15.35 5.61 -0.42
CA ASN A 110 -16.64 5.39 -1.07
C ASN A 110 -17.33 4.09 -0.62
N THR A 111 -16.59 3.20 0.05
CA THR A 111 -17.16 1.95 0.57
C THR A 111 -18.28 2.22 1.56
N GLY A 112 -19.40 1.54 1.37
CA GLY A 112 -20.58 1.67 2.21
C GLY A 112 -21.31 3.01 2.14
N MET A 113 -20.86 3.93 1.29
CA MET A 113 -21.56 5.21 1.04
C MET A 113 -22.76 4.96 0.15
N PRO A 114 -24.01 5.23 0.59
CA PRO A 114 -25.21 5.02 -0.23
C PRO A 114 -25.14 5.79 -1.54
N SER A 115 -25.39 5.13 -2.66
CA SER A 115 -25.46 5.80 -3.97
C SER A 115 -26.82 6.48 -4.21
N GLY A 116 -27.86 5.99 -3.56
CA GLY A 116 -29.25 6.42 -3.80
C GLY A 116 -29.87 5.81 -5.08
N VAL A 117 -29.20 4.86 -5.71
CA VAL A 117 -29.65 4.19 -6.95
C VAL A 117 -29.44 2.67 -6.87
N ASP A 118 -30.25 1.91 -7.60
CA ASP A 118 -30.12 0.46 -7.76
C ASP A 118 -28.96 0.16 -8.72
N LEU A 119 -27.77 -0.16 -8.16
CA LEU A 119 -26.57 -0.43 -8.94
C LEU A 119 -26.43 -1.90 -9.34
N ASP A 120 -27.00 -2.84 -8.60
CA ASP A 120 -26.95 -4.28 -8.90
C ASP A 120 -28.18 -4.79 -9.66
N ARG A 121 -29.15 -3.92 -9.92
CA ARG A 121 -30.36 -4.17 -10.71
C ARG A 121 -31.30 -5.21 -10.08
N ASN A 122 -31.34 -5.28 -8.77
CA ASN A 122 -32.21 -6.21 -8.05
C ASN A 122 -33.62 -5.63 -7.79
N GLY A 123 -33.89 -4.37 -8.19
CA GLY A 123 -35.14 -3.66 -8.01
C GLY A 123 -35.30 -2.98 -6.64
N ARG A 124 -34.22 -2.92 -5.85
CA ARG A 124 -34.18 -2.27 -4.53
C ARG A 124 -33.02 -1.30 -4.47
N ILE A 125 -33.05 -0.36 -3.54
CA ILE A 125 -31.95 0.56 -3.25
C ILE A 125 -31.53 0.31 -1.80
N GLU A 126 -30.79 -0.77 -1.58
CA GLU A 126 -30.38 -1.21 -0.25
C GLU A 126 -29.13 -2.08 -0.27
N GLY A 127 -28.38 -2.10 0.84
CA GLY A 127 -27.24 -2.98 1.01
C GLY A 127 -25.94 -2.50 0.40
N GLY A 128 -24.91 -3.32 0.49
CA GLY A 128 -23.56 -2.96 0.09
C GLY A 128 -23.34 -2.87 -1.42
N ASN A 129 -24.17 -3.55 -2.21
CA ASN A 129 -24.07 -3.52 -3.69
C ASN A 129 -24.56 -2.22 -4.29
N ASP A 130 -25.42 -1.49 -3.58
CA ASP A 130 -25.92 -0.18 -3.99
C ASP A 130 -25.12 0.97 -3.37
N ALA A 131 -24.04 0.70 -2.68
CA ALA A 131 -23.09 1.69 -2.25
C ALA A 131 -22.16 2.11 -3.39
N LEU A 132 -21.59 3.32 -3.33
CA LEU A 132 -20.60 3.83 -4.29
C LEU A 132 -19.37 2.91 -4.43
N GLY A 133 -19.04 2.19 -3.38
CA GLY A 133 -18.15 1.04 -3.32
C GLY A 133 -18.73 0.06 -2.31
N PHE A 134 -18.56 -1.25 -2.56
CA PHE A 134 -19.15 -2.27 -1.70
C PHE A 134 -18.76 -2.08 -0.23
N GLY A 135 -19.76 -2.09 0.65
CA GLY A 135 -19.59 -1.99 2.10
C GLY A 135 -20.94 -1.90 2.81
N ARG A 136 -21.01 -2.37 4.06
CA ARG A 136 -22.24 -2.40 4.88
C ARG A 136 -22.46 -1.10 5.62
N PHE A 137 -21.41 -0.29 5.79
CA PHE A 137 -21.45 1.02 6.43
C PHE A 137 -20.37 1.92 5.84
N PRO A 138 -20.50 3.25 5.92
CA PRO A 138 -19.52 4.19 5.39
C PRO A 138 -18.14 3.99 5.98
N GLY A 139 -17.15 3.75 5.10
CA GLY A 139 -15.75 3.59 5.47
C GLY A 139 -15.31 2.17 5.80
N GLN A 140 -16.18 1.14 5.68
CA GLN A 140 -15.73 -0.25 5.73
C GLN A 140 -14.67 -0.50 4.65
N TYR A 141 -13.71 -1.38 4.87
CA TYR A 141 -12.59 -1.68 3.93
C TYR A 141 -11.76 -0.45 3.55
N GLY A 142 -11.58 0.50 4.45
CA GLY A 142 -10.80 1.72 4.21
C GLY A 142 -9.30 1.45 4.10
N MET A 143 -8.53 2.53 4.13
CA MET A 143 -7.08 2.52 4.02
C MET A 143 -6.45 3.41 5.09
N LEU A 144 -5.18 3.09 5.45
CA LEU A 144 -4.37 3.88 6.38
C LEU A 144 -2.91 3.90 5.92
N VAL A 145 -2.33 5.08 5.70
CA VAL A 145 -0.89 5.24 5.51
C VAL A 145 -0.24 5.63 6.84
N LEU A 146 0.78 4.87 7.24
CA LEU A 146 1.64 5.20 8.37
C LEU A 146 3.02 5.61 7.87
N SER A 147 3.61 6.66 8.45
CA SER A 147 4.91 7.16 8.02
C SER A 147 5.75 7.63 9.21
N ARG A 148 7.05 7.28 9.17
CA ARG A 148 8.06 7.86 10.05
C ARG A 148 8.44 9.30 9.65
N TRP A 149 8.11 9.68 8.42
CA TRP A 149 8.44 10.97 7.82
C TRP A 149 7.21 11.86 7.71
N ALA A 150 7.43 13.16 7.75
CA ALA A 150 6.32 14.12 7.72
C ALA A 150 5.50 14.01 6.43
N ILE A 151 4.19 14.03 6.56
CA ILE A 151 3.22 14.05 5.47
C ILE A 151 2.85 15.50 5.17
N ASP A 152 2.94 15.87 3.90
CA ASP A 152 2.46 17.14 3.38
C ASP A 152 1.00 17.01 2.98
N THR A 153 0.10 17.25 3.94
CA THR A 153 -1.34 17.11 3.72
C THR A 153 -1.90 18.12 2.70
N ASP A 154 -1.28 19.30 2.59
CA ASP A 154 -1.72 20.34 1.66
C ASP A 154 -1.34 20.00 0.20
N ALA A 155 -0.18 19.36 0.01
CA ALA A 155 0.24 18.86 -1.29
C ALA A 155 -0.44 17.54 -1.66
N SER A 156 -0.87 16.74 -0.69
CA SER A 156 -1.52 15.45 -0.92
C SER A 156 -2.87 15.60 -1.65
N ARG A 157 -3.25 14.57 -2.41
CA ARG A 157 -4.46 14.58 -3.24
C ARG A 157 -5.28 13.32 -2.99
N THR A 158 -6.62 13.44 -3.06
CA THR A 158 -7.55 12.31 -3.02
C THR A 158 -8.51 12.37 -4.19
N PHE A 159 -8.91 11.20 -4.72
CA PHE A 159 -9.69 11.08 -5.96
C PHE A 159 -10.91 10.18 -5.77
N LYS A 160 -11.67 10.36 -4.70
CA LYS A 160 -12.87 9.54 -4.48
C LYS A 160 -14.06 9.96 -5.32
N ASN A 161 -14.09 11.22 -5.82
CA ASN A 161 -15.25 11.80 -6.51
C ASN A 161 -15.13 11.80 -8.04
N VAL A 162 -14.05 11.28 -8.63
CA VAL A 162 -13.91 11.19 -10.10
C VAL A 162 -14.92 10.18 -10.63
N LEU A 163 -15.88 10.65 -11.47
CA LEU A 163 -16.93 9.79 -11.99
C LEU A 163 -16.36 8.82 -13.05
N TRP A 164 -16.82 7.56 -13.02
CA TRP A 164 -16.36 6.54 -13.96
C TRP A 164 -16.70 6.90 -15.42
N ARG A 165 -17.86 7.49 -15.64
CA ARG A 165 -18.30 7.98 -16.99
C ARG A 165 -17.38 9.05 -17.58
N ASP A 166 -16.65 9.80 -16.74
CA ASP A 166 -15.80 10.90 -17.22
C ASP A 166 -14.40 10.41 -17.67
N MET A 167 -14.04 9.16 -17.37
CA MET A 167 -12.83 8.53 -17.87
C MET A 167 -12.96 8.25 -19.37
N PRO A 168 -12.08 8.77 -20.24
CA PRO A 168 -12.12 8.48 -21.67
C PRO A 168 -11.92 6.98 -21.95
N ASN A 169 -12.72 6.39 -22.85
CA ASN A 169 -12.67 4.96 -23.20
C ASN A 169 -12.73 4.04 -21.98
N ASN A 170 -13.57 4.37 -21.00
CA ASN A 170 -13.83 3.53 -19.83
C ASN A 170 -14.46 2.19 -20.23
N LEU A 171 -14.33 1.20 -19.34
CA LEU A 171 -14.90 -0.13 -19.54
C LEU A 171 -16.28 -0.32 -18.90
N ILE A 172 -17.02 0.74 -18.62
CA ILE A 172 -18.39 0.61 -18.08
C ILE A 172 -19.18 -0.42 -18.87
N PRO A 173 -19.80 -1.44 -18.23
CA PRO A 173 -20.56 -2.45 -18.93
C PRO A 173 -21.68 -1.82 -19.75
N PRO A 174 -21.78 -2.10 -21.07
CA PRO A 174 -22.80 -1.50 -21.92
C PRO A 174 -24.21 -1.78 -21.40
N GLN A 175 -25.04 -0.74 -21.29
CA GLN A 175 -26.46 -0.84 -20.90
C GLN A 175 -26.72 -1.44 -19.50
N TRP A 176 -25.68 -1.59 -18.66
CA TRP A 176 -25.83 -2.10 -17.29
C TRP A 176 -26.35 -1.02 -16.35
N TYR A 177 -25.69 0.12 -16.32
CA TYR A 177 -26.07 1.22 -15.41
C TYR A 177 -27.05 2.18 -16.06
N SER A 178 -28.03 2.67 -15.28
CA SER A 178 -28.93 3.74 -15.71
C SER A 178 -28.18 5.07 -15.84
N PRO A 179 -28.73 6.08 -16.54
CA PRO A 179 -28.16 7.42 -16.56
C PRO A 179 -27.99 8.04 -15.16
N GLU A 180 -28.92 7.76 -14.25
CA GLU A 180 -28.86 8.22 -12.86
C GLU A 180 -27.70 7.55 -12.09
N ALA A 181 -27.51 6.24 -12.29
CA ALA A 181 -26.38 5.52 -11.71
C ALA A 181 -25.05 6.08 -12.22
N LEU A 182 -24.92 6.29 -13.53
CA LEU A 182 -23.72 6.87 -14.13
C LEU A 182 -23.46 8.31 -13.70
N ALA A 183 -24.48 9.03 -13.24
CA ALA A 183 -24.32 10.39 -12.73
C ALA A 183 -23.65 10.45 -11.35
N VAL A 184 -23.65 9.34 -10.59
CA VAL A 184 -23.16 9.30 -9.22
C VAL A 184 -22.02 8.30 -9.00
N LEU A 185 -21.82 7.32 -9.92
CA LEU A 185 -20.88 6.24 -9.73
C LEU A 185 -19.42 6.70 -9.97
N PRO A 186 -18.56 6.74 -8.93
CA PRO A 186 -17.16 7.09 -9.08
C PRO A 186 -16.35 5.93 -9.68
N ILE A 187 -15.17 6.24 -10.25
CA ILE A 187 -14.20 5.21 -10.64
C ILE A 187 -13.78 4.42 -9.41
N SER A 188 -13.28 5.10 -8.40
CA SER A 188 -12.75 4.45 -7.19
C SER A 188 -13.85 3.89 -6.31
N SER A 189 -13.81 2.59 -6.05
CA SER A 189 -14.68 1.95 -5.07
C SER A 189 -14.34 2.33 -3.63
N LYS A 190 -13.08 2.68 -3.36
CA LYS A 190 -12.62 3.24 -2.09
C LYS A 190 -12.22 4.70 -2.28
N SER A 191 -10.98 4.93 -2.62
CA SER A 191 -10.39 6.19 -3.07
C SER A 191 -9.02 5.89 -3.67
N HIS A 192 -8.45 6.85 -4.41
CA HIS A 192 -7.05 6.87 -4.78
C HIS A 192 -6.40 8.04 -4.06
N TRP A 193 -5.26 7.81 -3.40
CA TRP A 193 -4.55 8.82 -2.63
C TRP A 193 -3.15 9.04 -3.16
N ASP A 194 -2.79 10.25 -3.49
CA ASP A 194 -1.43 10.71 -3.66
C ASP A 194 -0.99 11.37 -2.35
N VAL A 195 -0.33 10.61 -1.49
CA VAL A 195 0.15 11.07 -0.17
C VAL A 195 1.58 11.52 -0.31
N VAL A 196 1.82 12.81 -0.12
CA VAL A 196 3.14 13.43 -0.28
C VAL A 196 3.94 13.33 1.00
N ILE A 197 5.07 12.61 0.96
CA ILE A 197 6.00 12.44 2.08
C ILE A 197 7.18 13.39 1.89
N ARG A 198 7.51 14.17 2.92
CA ARG A 198 8.71 15.01 2.97
C ARG A 198 9.88 14.19 3.47
N LEU A 199 10.80 13.83 2.57
CA LEU A 199 12.00 13.08 2.93
C LEU A 199 13.01 13.99 3.62
N PRO A 200 13.86 13.46 4.53
CA PRO A 200 14.88 14.25 5.20
C PRO A 200 15.91 14.79 4.21
N GLU A 201 16.37 15.99 4.46
CA GLU A 201 17.56 16.52 3.78
C GLU A 201 18.79 15.73 4.27
N ILE A 202 19.43 15.00 3.36
CA ILE A 202 20.73 14.41 3.64
C ILE A 202 21.76 15.50 3.32
N GLN A 203 22.44 15.98 4.35
CA GLN A 203 23.59 16.84 4.14
C GLN A 203 24.67 16.03 3.43
N ALA A 204 24.90 16.33 2.15
CA ALA A 204 26.10 15.85 1.49
C ALA A 204 27.30 16.45 2.26
N GLU A 205 28.30 15.62 2.61
CA GLU A 205 29.57 16.08 3.14
C GLU A 205 30.36 16.81 2.04
N THR A 206 29.86 17.95 1.58
CA THR A 206 30.58 18.85 0.68
C THR A 206 30.93 20.11 1.45
N HIS A 207 32.18 20.53 1.37
CA HIS A 207 32.70 21.76 1.99
C HIS A 207 32.11 23.06 1.43
N GLU A 208 31.11 22.98 0.56
CA GLU A 208 30.38 24.14 0.02
C GLU A 208 29.15 24.41 0.90
N LYS A 209 28.88 25.70 1.15
CA LYS A 209 27.70 26.15 1.91
C LYS A 209 26.44 25.52 1.32
N PRO A 210 25.59 24.84 2.12
CA PRO A 210 24.38 24.22 1.60
C PRO A 210 23.48 25.30 1.00
N GLN A 211 23.32 25.30 -0.29
CA GLN A 211 22.18 25.95 -0.92
C GLN A 211 20.96 25.18 -0.42
N ARG A 212 20.00 25.85 0.22
CA ARG A 212 18.76 25.24 0.68
C ARG A 212 18.05 24.60 -0.52
N ALA A 213 18.29 23.34 -0.75
CA ALA A 213 17.49 22.55 -1.68
C ALA A 213 16.08 22.42 -1.09
N ALA A 214 15.05 22.50 -1.92
CA ALA A 214 13.69 22.19 -1.48
C ALA A 214 13.66 20.75 -0.94
N PRO A 215 12.93 20.47 0.16
CA PRO A 215 12.82 19.12 0.69
C PRO A 215 12.35 18.19 -0.41
N ARG A 216 13.05 17.08 -0.61
CA ARG A 216 12.65 16.09 -1.61
C ARG A 216 11.34 15.45 -1.18
N GLN A 217 10.41 15.40 -2.10
CA GLN A 217 9.10 14.79 -1.89
C GLN A 217 9.06 13.39 -2.53
N LEU A 218 8.39 12.45 -1.86
CA LEU A 218 8.03 11.17 -2.40
C LEU A 218 6.51 11.06 -2.42
N HIS A 219 5.95 10.80 -3.59
CA HIS A 219 4.51 10.59 -3.78
C HIS A 219 4.17 9.11 -3.53
N VAL A 220 3.39 8.82 -2.49
CA VAL A 220 2.88 7.48 -2.20
C VAL A 220 1.48 7.38 -2.80
N LEU A 221 1.40 6.70 -3.95
CA LEU A 221 0.16 6.51 -4.71
C LEU A 221 -0.56 5.27 -4.19
N ALA A 222 -1.45 5.48 -3.23
CA ALA A 222 -2.12 4.44 -2.47
C ALA A 222 -3.53 4.17 -2.99
N SER A 223 -3.86 2.91 -3.24
CA SER A 223 -5.21 2.51 -3.66
C SER A 223 -5.54 1.06 -3.26
N HIS A 224 -6.82 0.74 -3.37
CA HIS A 224 -7.35 -0.60 -3.21
C HIS A 224 -8.50 -0.78 -4.21
N PRO A 225 -8.21 -1.10 -5.49
CA PRO A 225 -9.21 -1.35 -6.52
C PRO A 225 -10.19 -2.46 -6.17
N THR A 226 -11.33 -2.44 -6.83
CA THR A 226 -12.38 -3.46 -6.70
C THR A 226 -11.83 -4.85 -7.00
N PRO A 227 -12.05 -5.89 -6.18
CA PRO A 227 -11.70 -7.26 -6.55
C PRO A 227 -12.49 -7.70 -7.80
N PRO A 228 -11.84 -8.30 -8.80
CA PRO A 228 -12.51 -8.79 -10.02
C PRO A 228 -13.27 -10.08 -9.71
N GLY A 229 -14.54 -9.99 -9.48
CA GLY A 229 -15.40 -11.10 -9.09
C GLY A 229 -16.59 -10.64 -8.27
N PHE A 230 -17.34 -11.57 -7.72
CA PHE A 230 -18.57 -11.29 -6.94
C PHE A 230 -19.66 -10.57 -7.74
N ASP A 231 -19.69 -10.77 -9.07
CA ASP A 231 -20.65 -10.19 -9.99
C ASP A 231 -21.10 -11.22 -11.04
N GLY A 232 -21.87 -10.78 -12.03
CA GLY A 232 -22.41 -11.63 -13.09
C GLY A 232 -21.60 -11.55 -14.39
N PRO A 233 -22.18 -12.06 -15.49
CA PRO A 233 -21.51 -12.08 -16.80
C PRO A 233 -21.24 -10.69 -17.38
N GLU A 234 -21.79 -9.63 -16.80
CA GLU A 234 -21.50 -8.24 -17.17
C GLU A 234 -20.10 -7.80 -16.77
N ASP A 235 -19.46 -8.54 -15.84
CA ASP A 235 -18.09 -8.30 -15.37
C ASP A 235 -17.86 -6.85 -14.90
N ARG A 236 -18.83 -6.28 -14.14
CA ARG A 236 -18.74 -4.89 -13.71
C ARG A 236 -17.58 -4.64 -12.78
N ASN A 237 -17.24 -5.62 -11.91
CA ASN A 237 -16.17 -5.49 -10.94
C ASN A 237 -14.79 -5.63 -11.60
N GLY A 238 -14.61 -6.60 -12.52
CA GLY A 238 -13.36 -6.74 -13.28
C GLY A 238 -13.09 -5.53 -14.16
N ARG A 239 -14.11 -4.99 -14.81
CA ARG A 239 -14.02 -3.76 -15.63
C ARG A 239 -13.70 -2.54 -14.78
N ARG A 240 -14.29 -2.42 -13.59
CA ARG A 240 -13.98 -1.34 -12.65
C ARG A 240 -12.57 -1.45 -12.12
N ASN A 241 -12.13 -2.65 -11.74
CA ASN A 241 -10.74 -2.91 -11.33
C ASN A 241 -9.74 -2.42 -12.39
N HIS A 242 -9.97 -2.81 -13.66
CA HIS A 242 -9.14 -2.37 -14.78
C HIS A 242 -9.03 -0.83 -14.86
N ASP A 243 -10.16 -0.14 -14.75
CA ASP A 243 -10.20 1.33 -14.88
C ASP A 243 -9.68 2.04 -13.59
N GLU A 244 -9.85 1.44 -12.43
CA GLU A 244 -9.23 1.90 -11.18
C GLU A 244 -7.69 1.83 -11.26
N ILE A 245 -7.13 0.75 -11.82
CA ILE A 245 -5.68 0.61 -12.06
C ILE A 245 -5.22 1.62 -13.12
N ARG A 246 -6.01 1.78 -14.19
CA ARG A 246 -5.74 2.74 -15.27
C ARG A 246 -5.71 4.18 -14.77
N LEU A 247 -6.46 4.54 -13.75
CA LEU A 247 -6.41 5.88 -13.15
C LEU A 247 -4.97 6.25 -12.78
N TRP A 248 -4.21 5.34 -12.16
CA TRP A 248 -2.81 5.57 -11.86
C TRP A 248 -1.94 5.66 -13.12
N ALA A 249 -2.16 4.80 -14.11
CA ALA A 249 -1.41 4.87 -15.38
C ALA A 249 -1.62 6.20 -16.10
N ASP A 250 -2.86 6.70 -16.12
CA ASP A 250 -3.20 8.01 -16.68
C ASP A 250 -2.63 9.15 -15.84
N TYR A 251 -2.68 9.04 -14.50
CA TYR A 251 -2.09 10.02 -13.57
C TYR A 251 -0.59 10.16 -13.76
N LEU A 252 0.12 9.05 -13.90
CA LEU A 252 1.56 9.00 -14.17
C LEU A 252 1.91 9.52 -15.57
N SER A 253 1.07 9.27 -16.56
CA SER A 253 1.29 9.74 -17.93
C SER A 253 1.12 11.26 -18.05
N GLY A 254 0.27 11.86 -17.24
CA GLY A 254 0.01 13.30 -17.28
C GLY A 254 -0.64 13.79 -18.58
N GLY A 255 -0.55 15.09 -18.84
CA GLY A 255 -1.03 15.72 -20.06
C GLY A 255 -2.50 15.41 -20.39
N SER A 256 -2.79 15.10 -21.64
CA SER A 256 -4.15 14.81 -22.10
C SER A 256 -4.76 13.54 -21.49
N LYS A 257 -3.93 12.56 -21.10
CA LYS A 257 -4.40 11.33 -20.46
C LYS A 257 -4.99 11.59 -19.08
N ALA A 258 -4.38 12.50 -18.33
CA ALA A 258 -4.82 12.88 -16.97
C ALA A 258 -5.80 14.06 -16.94
N ALA A 259 -6.23 14.58 -18.08
CA ALA A 259 -7.04 15.81 -18.14
C ALA A 259 -8.41 15.69 -17.45
N TYR A 260 -8.96 14.48 -17.39
CA TYR A 260 -10.24 14.20 -16.72
C TYR A 260 -10.10 14.08 -15.20
N LEU A 261 -8.88 13.88 -14.69
CA LEU A 261 -8.63 13.73 -13.26
C LEU A 261 -8.75 15.07 -12.56
N ILE A 262 -9.72 15.14 -11.66
CA ILE A 262 -9.95 16.27 -10.78
C ILE A 262 -9.98 15.69 -9.36
N ASP A 263 -9.09 16.15 -8.50
CA ASP A 263 -9.06 15.67 -7.11
C ASP A 263 -10.25 16.26 -6.29
N ASP A 264 -10.42 15.77 -5.09
CA ASP A 264 -11.53 16.15 -4.22
C ASP A 264 -11.47 17.62 -3.76
N GLN A 265 -10.36 18.33 -4.05
CA GLN A 265 -10.16 19.76 -3.82
C GLN A 265 -10.27 20.61 -5.11
N GLY A 266 -10.58 19.98 -6.25
CA GLY A 266 -10.73 20.63 -7.55
C GLY A 266 -9.45 20.86 -8.34
N ARG A 267 -8.27 20.34 -7.88
CA ARG A 267 -7.01 20.41 -8.63
C ARG A 267 -7.05 19.40 -9.78
N ARG A 268 -6.60 19.84 -10.96
CA ARG A 268 -6.67 19.03 -12.20
C ARG A 268 -5.33 18.41 -12.57
N GLY A 269 -5.41 17.34 -13.35
CA GLY A 269 -4.26 16.73 -14.02
C GLY A 269 -3.56 15.67 -13.18
N GLY A 270 -2.49 15.14 -13.76
CA GLY A 270 -1.68 14.04 -13.21
C GLY A 270 -0.49 14.50 -12.38
N LEU A 271 0.42 13.57 -12.15
CA LEU A 271 1.66 13.77 -11.42
C LEU A 271 2.69 14.53 -12.29
N GLU A 272 3.43 15.45 -11.69
CA GLU A 272 4.55 16.12 -12.33
C GLU A 272 5.58 15.12 -12.87
N ASN A 273 6.14 15.42 -14.05
CA ASN A 273 7.02 14.47 -14.75
C ASN A 273 8.27 14.07 -13.95
N GLU A 274 8.85 15.03 -13.22
CA GLU A 274 10.06 14.82 -12.43
C GLU A 274 9.80 14.31 -11.00
N ALA A 275 8.55 14.11 -10.63
CA ALA A 275 8.21 13.65 -9.29
C ALA A 275 8.54 12.16 -9.12
N SER A 276 9.27 11.83 -8.03
CA SER A 276 9.50 10.47 -7.61
C SER A 276 8.26 9.93 -6.90
N PHE A 277 7.88 8.68 -7.19
CA PHE A 277 6.68 8.07 -6.62
C PHE A 277 6.87 6.59 -6.29
N VAL A 278 5.92 6.06 -5.52
CA VAL A 278 5.73 4.62 -5.32
C VAL A 278 4.24 4.31 -5.37
N VAL A 279 3.80 3.45 -6.30
CA VAL A 279 2.42 2.92 -6.29
C VAL A 279 2.37 1.78 -5.27
N VAL A 280 1.42 1.83 -4.35
CA VAL A 280 1.26 0.84 -3.27
C VAL A 280 -0.20 0.41 -3.13
N GLY A 281 -0.42 -0.85 -2.84
CA GLY A 281 -1.74 -1.36 -2.49
C GLY A 281 -1.97 -2.81 -2.87
N ASP A 282 -3.07 -3.34 -2.37
CA ASP A 282 -3.74 -4.48 -2.94
C ASP A 282 -4.50 -4.00 -4.18
N LEU A 283 -3.95 -4.30 -5.36
CA LEU A 283 -4.53 -3.88 -6.64
C LEU A 283 -5.51 -4.91 -7.20
N ASN A 284 -5.69 -6.03 -6.52
CA ASN A 284 -6.65 -7.08 -6.87
C ASN A 284 -6.53 -7.57 -8.32
N ALA A 285 -5.31 -7.59 -8.87
CA ALA A 285 -5.06 -7.99 -10.25
C ALA A 285 -3.74 -8.72 -10.39
N ASP A 286 -3.80 -10.00 -10.74
CA ASP A 286 -2.63 -10.82 -11.08
C ASP A 286 -2.28 -10.64 -12.57
N PRO A 287 -0.97 -10.64 -12.95
CA PRO A 287 -0.56 -10.47 -14.34
C PRO A 287 -0.95 -11.62 -15.27
N LEU A 288 -1.14 -12.83 -14.76
CA LEU A 288 -1.28 -14.06 -15.53
C LEU A 288 -2.47 -14.92 -15.13
N ASP A 289 -2.87 -14.85 -13.85
CA ASP A 289 -3.85 -15.75 -13.25
C ASP A 289 -5.01 -14.96 -12.62
N GLY A 290 -6.01 -15.65 -12.07
CA GLY A 290 -7.19 -15.01 -11.49
C GLY A 290 -8.20 -14.51 -12.50
N GLY A 291 -9.13 -13.66 -12.06
CA GLY A 291 -10.31 -13.19 -12.81
C GLY A 291 -10.20 -11.78 -13.37
N SER A 292 -9.02 -11.13 -13.31
CA SER A 292 -8.86 -9.75 -13.79
C SER A 292 -9.06 -9.62 -15.30
N VAL A 293 -9.58 -8.48 -15.74
CA VAL A 293 -9.59 -8.15 -17.17
C VAL A 293 -8.16 -8.22 -17.71
N PRO A 294 -7.93 -8.95 -18.83
CA PRO A 294 -6.59 -9.09 -19.38
C PRO A 294 -5.89 -7.75 -19.60
N GLY A 295 -4.68 -7.63 -19.07
CA GLY A 295 -3.89 -6.41 -19.18
C GLY A 295 -4.14 -5.36 -18.08
N ALA A 296 -5.07 -5.58 -17.16
CA ALA A 296 -5.38 -4.62 -16.11
C ALA A 296 -4.11 -4.13 -15.37
N ILE A 297 -3.38 -5.02 -14.73
CA ILE A 297 -2.16 -4.65 -14.00
C ILE A 297 -0.97 -4.33 -14.92
N ALA A 298 -0.96 -4.84 -16.17
CA ALA A 298 0.09 -4.52 -17.13
C ALA A 298 0.17 -3.02 -17.45
N GLN A 299 -0.93 -2.29 -17.30
CA GLN A 299 -0.96 -0.82 -17.44
C GLN A 299 0.06 -0.12 -16.52
N LEU A 300 0.34 -0.69 -15.34
CA LEU A 300 1.34 -0.20 -14.40
C LEU A 300 2.68 -0.92 -14.55
N LEU A 301 2.67 -2.26 -14.68
CA LEU A 301 3.91 -3.05 -14.76
C LEU A 301 4.74 -2.71 -16.00
N ASP A 302 4.11 -2.25 -17.08
CA ASP A 302 4.75 -1.88 -18.33
C ASP A 302 4.83 -0.35 -18.52
N HIS A 303 4.42 0.44 -17.50
CA HIS A 303 4.47 1.89 -17.58
C HIS A 303 5.92 2.41 -17.54
N PRO A 304 6.35 3.29 -18.48
CA PRO A 304 7.75 3.70 -18.62
C PRO A 304 8.33 4.43 -17.39
N ARG A 305 7.48 5.04 -16.57
CA ARG A 305 7.90 5.68 -15.31
C ARG A 305 8.02 4.72 -14.13
N VAL A 306 7.57 3.46 -14.24
CA VAL A 306 7.68 2.44 -13.19
C VAL A 306 9.01 1.70 -13.31
N HIS A 307 9.64 1.39 -12.18
CA HIS A 307 10.92 0.70 -12.10
C HIS A 307 10.82 -0.72 -12.63
N ARG A 308 11.39 -0.97 -13.81
CA ARG A 308 11.24 -2.21 -14.58
C ARG A 308 11.64 -3.47 -13.81
N GLU A 309 12.78 -3.42 -13.10
CA GLU A 309 13.30 -4.59 -12.38
C GLU A 309 12.40 -5.00 -11.20
N VAL A 310 11.70 -4.06 -10.58
CA VAL A 310 10.72 -4.34 -9.54
C VAL A 310 9.39 -4.83 -10.13
N ALA A 311 8.98 -4.25 -11.25
CA ALA A 311 7.73 -4.63 -11.90
C ALA A 311 7.77 -6.07 -12.45
N ARG A 312 8.83 -6.40 -13.23
CA ARG A 312 8.94 -7.65 -13.99
C ARG A 312 10.36 -8.23 -14.09
N GLY A 313 11.30 -7.80 -13.27
CA GLY A 313 12.71 -8.21 -13.37
C GLY A 313 13.25 -8.88 -12.12
N SER A 314 14.54 -8.75 -11.92
CA SER A 314 15.29 -9.43 -10.86
C SER A 314 14.96 -8.95 -9.44
N LEU A 315 14.36 -7.76 -9.32
CA LEU A 315 13.94 -7.16 -8.05
C LEU A 315 12.43 -7.25 -7.81
N THR A 316 11.72 -8.09 -8.57
CA THR A 316 10.30 -8.37 -8.27
C THR A 316 10.19 -8.99 -6.88
N PRO A 317 9.37 -8.42 -5.96
CA PRO A 317 9.18 -8.97 -4.61
C PRO A 317 8.77 -10.44 -4.67
N ARG A 318 9.44 -11.27 -3.85
CA ARG A 318 9.25 -12.72 -3.88
C ARG A 318 9.46 -13.36 -2.52
N SER A 319 8.99 -14.59 -2.36
CA SER A 319 9.11 -15.39 -1.15
C SER A 319 9.24 -16.89 -1.43
N GLU A 320 10.12 -17.57 -0.72
CA GLU A 320 10.18 -19.03 -0.69
C GLU A 320 8.94 -19.62 0.02
N GLY A 321 8.34 -18.87 0.94
CA GLY A 321 7.13 -19.29 1.64
C GLY A 321 5.92 -19.40 0.71
N ALA A 322 5.80 -18.50 -0.28
CA ALA A 322 4.77 -18.56 -1.31
C ALA A 322 4.90 -19.86 -2.15
N VAL A 323 6.11 -20.20 -2.59
CA VAL A 323 6.40 -21.46 -3.31
C VAL A 323 6.01 -22.68 -2.47
N ALA A 324 6.39 -22.69 -1.19
CA ALA A 324 6.07 -23.78 -0.28
C ALA A 324 4.56 -23.89 -0.02
N ALA A 325 3.86 -22.75 0.11
CA ALA A 325 2.42 -22.68 0.29
C ALA A 325 1.69 -23.24 -0.93
N ALA A 326 1.95 -22.72 -2.13
CA ALA A 326 1.32 -23.16 -3.37
C ALA A 326 1.46 -24.68 -3.59
N LYS A 327 2.67 -25.23 -3.33
CA LYS A 327 2.92 -26.68 -3.41
C LYS A 327 2.12 -27.49 -2.38
N ARG A 328 2.01 -27.00 -1.14
CA ARG A 328 1.30 -27.69 -0.05
C ARG A 328 -0.22 -27.65 -0.23
N GLN A 329 -0.74 -26.53 -0.67
CA GLN A 329 -2.15 -26.27 -0.88
C GLN A 329 -2.69 -26.95 -2.12
N ALA A 330 -1.85 -27.07 -3.16
CA ALA A 330 -2.22 -27.70 -4.42
C ALA A 330 -3.46 -26.98 -5.09
N GLY A 331 -4.50 -27.73 -5.44
CA GLY A 331 -5.74 -27.16 -5.99
C GLY A 331 -5.51 -26.29 -7.23
N PRO A 332 -6.13 -25.08 -7.31
CA PRO A 332 -5.94 -24.17 -8.44
C PRO A 332 -4.49 -23.74 -8.64
N ASN A 333 -3.67 -23.69 -7.57
CA ASN A 333 -2.26 -23.28 -7.63
C ASN A 333 -1.42 -24.13 -8.59
N LEU A 334 -1.78 -25.40 -8.81
CA LEU A 334 -1.09 -26.30 -9.73
C LEU A 334 -1.29 -25.94 -11.21
N ASN A 335 -2.28 -25.13 -11.53
CA ASN A 335 -2.65 -24.72 -12.88
C ASN A 335 -2.27 -23.26 -13.16
N HIS A 336 -1.70 -22.55 -12.20
CA HIS A 336 -1.26 -21.18 -12.41
C HIS A 336 -0.11 -21.12 -13.40
N ARG A 337 -0.08 -20.05 -14.20
CA ARG A 337 0.97 -19.75 -15.19
C ARG A 337 2.06 -18.88 -14.59
N GLY A 338 1.74 -18.15 -13.52
CA GLY A 338 2.65 -17.32 -12.76
C GLY A 338 3.64 -18.15 -11.94
N ASP A 339 4.79 -17.56 -11.61
CA ASP A 339 5.72 -18.14 -10.63
C ASP A 339 5.18 -17.87 -9.23
N ALA A 340 4.84 -18.93 -8.50
CA ALA A 340 4.30 -18.86 -7.14
C ALA A 340 5.18 -18.08 -6.16
N ALA A 341 6.46 -17.89 -6.48
CA ALA A 341 7.35 -17.05 -5.66
C ALA A 341 6.89 -15.61 -5.54
N PHE A 342 6.08 -15.11 -6.49
CA PHE A 342 5.59 -13.75 -6.53
C PHE A 342 4.21 -13.57 -5.88
N ASP A 343 3.55 -14.66 -5.48
CA ASP A 343 2.23 -14.60 -4.86
C ASP A 343 2.28 -13.82 -3.55
N THR A 344 1.22 -13.07 -3.30
CA THR A 344 1.06 -12.19 -2.14
C THR A 344 -0.26 -12.42 -1.42
N GLY A 345 -1.28 -12.95 -2.09
CA GLY A 345 -2.56 -13.38 -1.55
C GLY A 345 -2.62 -14.91 -1.42
N ASP A 346 -3.17 -15.39 -0.32
CA ASP A 346 -3.36 -16.78 0.07
C ASP A 346 -4.86 -17.05 0.16
N PHE A 347 -5.48 -17.21 -1.01
CA PHE A 347 -6.92 -17.34 -1.11
C PHE A 347 -7.37 -18.80 -1.10
N ASP A 348 -8.69 -19.02 -1.23
CA ASP A 348 -9.31 -20.34 -1.17
C ASP A 348 -8.75 -21.30 -2.25
N ASP A 349 -8.34 -22.49 -1.82
CA ASP A 349 -7.75 -23.55 -2.65
C ASP A 349 -8.75 -24.59 -3.14
N ARG A 350 -10.06 -24.43 -2.85
CA ARG A 350 -11.08 -25.38 -3.32
C ARG A 350 -11.21 -25.31 -4.84
N ALA A 351 -11.69 -26.41 -5.41
CA ALA A 351 -11.95 -26.45 -6.86
C ALA A 351 -12.92 -25.33 -7.28
N GLY A 352 -12.50 -24.54 -8.27
CA GLY A 352 -13.24 -23.38 -8.76
C GLY A 352 -12.91 -22.05 -8.06
N SER A 353 -12.06 -22.07 -7.04
CA SER A 353 -11.49 -20.88 -6.42
C SER A 353 -10.24 -20.40 -7.16
N VAL A 354 -9.68 -19.26 -6.73
CA VAL A 354 -8.57 -18.61 -7.45
C VAL A 354 -7.19 -19.06 -6.99
N GLY A 355 -7.05 -19.65 -5.78
CA GLY A 355 -5.75 -19.99 -5.20
C GLY A 355 -4.90 -18.77 -4.88
N ASN A 356 -3.57 -18.95 -4.83
CA ASN A 356 -2.65 -17.89 -4.49
C ASN A 356 -2.39 -16.98 -5.70
N LEU A 357 -2.35 -15.67 -5.49
CA LEU A 357 -2.19 -14.68 -6.56
C LEU A 357 -1.21 -13.57 -6.14
N ARG A 358 -0.58 -12.94 -7.14
CA ARG A 358 0.15 -11.69 -6.97
C ARG A 358 -0.81 -10.51 -7.10
N VAL A 359 -1.30 -9.97 -6.00
CA VAL A 359 -2.27 -8.85 -6.02
C VAL A 359 -1.81 -7.62 -5.26
N ASP A 360 -0.80 -7.75 -4.38
CA ASP A 360 -0.23 -6.65 -3.61
C ASP A 360 1.05 -6.14 -4.27
N TYR A 361 1.17 -4.83 -4.41
CA TYR A 361 2.25 -4.22 -5.17
C TYR A 361 2.89 -3.06 -4.42
N VAL A 362 4.22 -2.96 -4.54
CA VAL A 362 5.04 -1.78 -4.23
C VAL A 362 5.86 -1.50 -5.47
N LEU A 363 5.46 -0.50 -6.27
CA LEU A 363 6.05 -0.18 -7.58
C LEU A 363 6.69 1.22 -7.55
N PRO A 364 8.00 1.31 -7.25
CA PRO A 364 8.73 2.58 -7.26
C PRO A 364 8.86 3.16 -8.67
N SER A 365 9.05 4.48 -8.75
CA SER A 365 9.38 5.15 -10.00
C SER A 365 10.79 4.78 -10.49
N ALA A 366 10.98 4.87 -11.80
CA ALA A 366 12.20 4.43 -12.50
C ALA A 366 13.46 5.22 -12.11
N ASP A 367 13.31 6.42 -11.56
CA ASP A 367 14.41 7.27 -11.08
C ASP A 367 14.95 6.85 -9.71
N LEU A 368 14.21 6.03 -8.95
CA LEU A 368 14.62 5.56 -7.64
C LEU A 368 15.60 4.39 -7.75
N THR A 369 16.64 4.39 -6.92
CA THR A 369 17.57 3.26 -6.81
C THR A 369 17.00 2.24 -5.83
N VAL A 370 16.61 1.08 -6.32
CA VAL A 370 16.07 -0.02 -5.51
C VAL A 370 17.20 -0.92 -5.02
N CYS A 371 17.25 -1.18 -3.72
CA CYS A 371 18.30 -1.93 -3.05
C CYS A 371 17.89 -3.38 -2.73
N ALA A 372 16.64 -3.59 -2.38
CA ALA A 372 16.08 -4.89 -2.03
C ALA A 372 14.56 -4.87 -2.12
N SER A 373 13.97 -6.05 -2.17
CA SER A 373 12.52 -6.24 -2.18
C SER A 373 12.17 -7.61 -1.60
N GLY A 374 10.94 -7.82 -1.20
CA GLY A 374 10.47 -9.13 -0.75
C GLY A 374 9.00 -9.17 -0.39
N VAL A 375 8.51 -10.40 -0.26
CA VAL A 375 7.21 -10.73 0.31
C VAL A 375 7.46 -11.42 1.65
N PHE A 376 6.82 -10.95 2.70
CA PHE A 376 6.91 -11.60 4.01
C PHE A 376 5.92 -12.77 4.08
N TRP A 377 6.40 -13.92 3.70
CA TRP A 377 5.68 -15.21 3.78
C TRP A 377 6.63 -16.27 4.36
N PRO A 378 6.57 -16.55 5.68
CA PRO A 378 7.46 -17.51 6.33
C PRO A 378 7.25 -18.92 5.77
N THR A 379 8.33 -19.70 5.66
CA THR A 379 8.29 -21.12 5.23
C THR A 379 7.87 -22.07 6.34
N GLU A 380 8.12 -21.69 7.60
CA GLU A 380 7.86 -22.47 8.79
C GLU A 380 6.92 -21.73 9.73
N GLU A 381 6.23 -22.44 10.62
CA GLU A 381 5.35 -21.87 11.67
C GLU A 381 6.15 -21.16 12.79
N THR A 382 7.34 -20.69 12.49
CA THR A 382 8.27 -20.07 13.45
C THR A 382 8.20 -18.54 13.50
N GLY A 383 7.28 -17.94 12.74
CA GLY A 383 7.05 -16.48 12.69
C GLY A 383 5.79 -16.05 13.42
N PRO A 384 5.42 -14.76 13.33
CA PRO A 384 4.09 -14.29 13.69
C PRO A 384 3.03 -15.08 12.92
N ALA A 385 1.91 -15.39 13.55
CA ALA A 385 0.79 -16.00 12.85
C ALA A 385 0.30 -15.07 11.73
N MET A 386 -0.05 -15.63 10.58
CA MET A 386 -0.60 -14.90 9.45
C MET A 386 -2.11 -14.78 9.64
N SER A 387 -2.54 -13.62 10.17
CA SER A 387 -3.95 -13.34 10.47
C SER A 387 -4.66 -12.54 9.40
N SER A 388 -4.08 -12.47 8.20
CA SER A 388 -4.65 -11.97 6.96
C SER A 388 -4.43 -13.03 5.87
N ASP A 389 -5.30 -13.07 4.90
CA ASP A 389 -5.15 -13.82 3.65
C ASP A 389 -4.17 -13.15 2.65
N HIS A 390 -3.64 -11.98 3.00
CA HIS A 390 -2.57 -11.32 2.27
C HIS A 390 -1.23 -11.38 3.01
N ARG A 391 -0.15 -11.10 2.28
CA ARG A 391 1.23 -11.03 2.78
C ARG A 391 1.79 -9.64 2.57
N LEU A 392 2.56 -9.17 3.55
CA LEU A 392 3.21 -7.87 3.46
C LEU A 392 4.26 -7.88 2.34
N VAL A 393 4.16 -6.91 1.42
CA VAL A 393 5.12 -6.67 0.34
C VAL A 393 5.93 -5.43 0.66
N TRP A 394 7.25 -5.47 0.43
CA TRP A 394 8.14 -4.35 0.71
C TRP A 394 9.21 -4.16 -0.36
N VAL A 395 9.68 -2.92 -0.48
CA VAL A 395 10.82 -2.51 -1.31
C VAL A 395 11.68 -1.52 -0.53
N ASP A 396 13.00 -1.71 -0.57
CA ASP A 396 13.98 -0.78 -0.04
C ASP A 396 14.51 0.10 -1.18
N VAL A 397 14.34 1.41 -1.06
CA VAL A 397 14.92 2.39 -1.99
C VAL A 397 16.03 3.17 -1.29
N ALA A 398 17.11 3.46 -2.02
CA ALA A 398 18.16 4.32 -1.49
C ALA A 398 17.60 5.74 -1.27
N LEU A 399 17.94 6.35 -0.15
CA LEU A 399 17.64 7.77 0.04
C LEU A 399 18.39 8.61 -1.00
N PRO A 400 17.85 9.76 -1.40
CA PRO A 400 18.44 10.61 -2.44
C PRO A 400 19.92 10.94 -2.16
N GLY A 401 20.79 10.63 -3.11
CA GLY A 401 22.24 10.84 -2.96
C GLY A 401 22.97 9.72 -2.21
N GLN A 402 22.26 8.73 -1.70
CA GLN A 402 22.84 7.55 -1.06
C GLN A 402 22.97 6.37 -2.04
N ARG A 403 23.85 5.44 -1.71
CA ARG A 403 23.98 4.14 -2.41
C ARG A 403 23.32 3.04 -1.58
N CYS A 404 22.95 1.97 -2.26
CA CYS A 404 22.54 0.77 -1.55
C CYS A 404 23.63 0.31 -0.57
N PRO A 405 23.26 -0.13 0.64
CA PRO A 405 24.21 -0.74 1.56
C PRO A 405 24.95 -1.88 0.86
N SER A 406 26.26 -1.95 1.01
CA SER A 406 27.01 -3.13 0.57
C SER A 406 26.46 -4.34 1.33
N VAL A 407 26.04 -5.36 0.59
CA VAL A 407 25.73 -6.66 1.20
C VAL A 407 27.03 -7.13 1.86
N SER A 408 27.14 -6.96 3.19
CA SER A 408 28.21 -7.61 3.91
C SER A 408 27.92 -9.10 3.77
N SER A 409 28.73 -9.80 2.97
CA SER A 409 28.81 -11.24 3.01
C SER A 409 29.18 -11.59 4.46
N LYS A 410 28.18 -11.92 5.28
CA LYS A 410 28.49 -12.61 6.53
C LYS A 410 29.11 -13.93 6.17
N PRO A 411 30.24 -14.28 6.78
CA PRO A 411 30.92 -15.56 6.59
C PRO A 411 30.04 -16.75 7.00
#